data_716a50f41e74c75be21eb4577a9dbe9e
#
_entry.id   716a50f41e74c75be21eb4577a9dbe9e
#
_cell.length_a   1.000
_cell.length_b   1.000
_cell.length_c   1.000
_cell.angle_alpha   90.00
_cell.angle_beta   90.00
_cell.angle_gamma   90.00
#
_symmetry.space_group_name_H-M   'P 1'
#
loop_
_entity.id
_entity.type
_entity.pdbx_description
1 polymer ?
#
loop_
_entity_poly.entity_id
_entity_poly.type
_entity_poly.pdbx_seq_one_letter_code
_entity_poly.pdbx_strand_id
1 'polypeptide(L)'
;VLPNVKTVAIVPFENDTPEPALTQEVNDAVREAIEGRLGLRLAGEATADAVVRGRVVRYDPDVAVAFQAGQGTATVTRRKVILTVDVEIVNQREGKTVWKRQGLSVEGQYEPPQEVQGRKLALQKLVNDIVDGAQSQW
;
A
#
# COMPACT_ATOMS: atom_id res chain seq x y z
N VAL A 1 17.30 10.68 -2.65
CA VAL A 1 17.36 11.90 -1.86
C VAL A 1 16.33 12.88 -2.38
N LEU A 2 15.52 13.41 -1.49
CA LEU A 2 14.44 14.32 -1.83
C LEU A 2 14.86 15.74 -1.45
N PRO A 3 15.24 16.58 -2.43
CA PRO A 3 15.66 17.94 -2.11
C PRO A 3 14.49 18.73 -1.55
N ASN A 4 14.73 19.53 -0.52
CA ASN A 4 13.74 20.42 0.11
C ASN A 4 12.61 19.71 0.85
N VAL A 5 12.63 18.38 0.95
CA VAL A 5 11.66 17.62 1.73
C VAL A 5 12.41 16.85 2.80
N LYS A 6 12.19 17.21 4.06
CA LYS A 6 12.82 16.57 5.21
C LYS A 6 11.80 15.92 6.13
N THR A 7 10.58 16.41 6.11
CA THR A 7 9.50 15.90 6.96
C THR A 7 8.29 15.51 6.12
N VAL A 8 7.57 14.52 6.63
CA VAL A 8 6.38 14.00 5.97
C VAL A 8 5.31 13.72 7.02
N ALA A 9 4.08 14.09 6.70
CA ALA A 9 2.93 13.65 7.45
C ALA A 9 2.27 12.52 6.70
N ILE A 10 1.97 11.43 7.40
CA ILE A 10 1.21 10.33 6.85
C ILE A 10 -0.18 10.44 7.46
N VAL A 11 -1.14 10.89 6.66
CA VAL A 11 -2.54 10.90 7.08
C VAL A 11 -3.01 9.46 7.10
N PRO A 12 -3.63 8.99 8.19
CA PRO A 12 -4.10 7.61 8.23
C PRO A 12 -4.96 7.27 7.02
N PHE A 13 -4.62 6.16 6.34
CA PHE A 13 -5.39 5.71 5.18
C PHE A 13 -6.79 5.34 5.61
N GLU A 14 -7.77 5.79 4.83
CA GLU A 14 -9.14 5.35 5.00
C GLU A 14 -9.27 3.90 4.52
N ASN A 15 -10.16 3.15 5.15
CA ASN A 15 -10.41 1.75 4.80
C ASN A 15 -11.89 1.58 4.49
N ASP A 16 -12.21 1.48 3.20
CA ASP A 16 -13.58 1.28 2.72
C ASP A 16 -13.92 -0.19 2.52
N THR A 17 -13.09 -1.08 3.06
CA THR A 17 -13.27 -2.53 2.91
C THR A 17 -13.85 -3.15 4.17
N PRO A 18 -14.40 -4.39 4.07
CA PRO A 18 -14.89 -5.10 5.26
C PRO A 18 -13.79 -5.68 6.16
N GLU A 19 -12.50 -5.55 5.79
CA GLU A 19 -11.40 -6.12 6.58
C GLU A 19 -10.79 -5.04 7.48
N PRO A 20 -11.11 -5.04 8.77
CA PRO A 20 -10.63 -3.99 9.68
C PRO A 20 -9.12 -4.02 9.92
N ALA A 21 -8.47 -5.17 9.76
CA ALA A 21 -7.02 -5.29 9.94
C ALA A 21 -6.22 -4.42 8.98
N LEU A 22 -6.78 -4.10 7.81
CA LEU A 22 -6.10 -3.30 6.79
C LEU A 22 -5.80 -1.88 7.26
N THR A 23 -6.62 -1.32 8.13
CA THR A 23 -6.38 0.03 8.64
C THR A 23 -5.00 0.13 9.28
N GLN A 24 -4.69 -0.77 10.19
CA GLN A 24 -3.40 -0.75 10.87
C GLN A 24 -2.26 -1.25 9.98
N GLU A 25 -2.51 -2.33 9.24
CA GLU A 25 -1.47 -2.94 8.39
C GLU A 25 -0.96 -1.97 7.31
N VAL A 26 -1.86 -1.26 6.65
CA VAL A 26 -1.47 -0.28 5.62
C VAL A 26 -0.70 0.87 6.24
N ASN A 27 -1.21 1.43 7.33
CA ASN A 27 -0.58 2.59 7.95
C ASN A 27 0.80 2.25 8.51
N ASP A 28 0.96 1.08 9.13
CA ASP A 28 2.27 0.64 9.63
C ASP A 28 3.26 0.41 8.49
N ALA A 29 2.82 -0.24 7.41
CA ALA A 29 3.68 -0.51 6.26
C ALA A 29 4.16 0.79 5.59
N VAL A 30 3.27 1.75 5.40
CA VAL A 30 3.60 3.03 4.79
C VAL A 30 4.57 3.81 5.68
N ARG A 31 4.32 3.85 6.99
CA ARG A 31 5.19 4.55 7.94
C ARG A 31 6.60 3.97 7.92
N GLU A 32 6.72 2.66 8.03
CA GLU A 32 8.02 1.98 8.03
C GLU A 32 8.80 2.25 6.75
N ALA A 33 8.12 2.24 5.60
CA ALA A 33 8.78 2.49 4.32
C ALA A 33 9.26 3.94 4.19
N ILE A 34 8.43 4.89 4.59
CA ILE A 34 8.77 6.32 4.51
C ILE A 34 9.96 6.63 5.41
N GLU A 35 9.93 6.17 6.66
CA GLU A 35 11.03 6.41 7.61
C GLU A 35 12.29 5.65 7.23
N GLY A 36 12.16 4.36 6.92
CA GLY A 36 13.30 3.48 6.70
C GLY A 36 13.94 3.61 5.33
N ARG A 37 13.13 3.80 4.28
CA ARG A 37 13.63 3.80 2.91
C ARG A 37 13.86 5.18 2.33
N LEU A 38 13.07 6.18 2.75
CA LEU A 38 13.25 7.55 2.31
C LEU A 38 14.01 8.41 3.31
N GLY A 39 14.17 7.93 4.55
CA GLY A 39 14.89 8.65 5.58
C GLY A 39 14.22 9.96 6.02
N LEU A 40 12.91 10.07 5.82
CA LEU A 40 12.16 11.27 6.19
C LEU A 40 11.67 11.15 7.62
N ARG A 41 11.62 12.29 8.32
CA ARG A 41 11.07 12.34 9.67
C ARG A 41 9.57 12.58 9.60
N LEU A 42 8.83 11.92 10.48
CA LEU A 42 7.40 12.13 10.60
C LEU A 42 7.13 13.48 11.28
N ALA A 43 6.13 14.19 10.80
CA ALA A 43 5.69 15.46 11.36
C ALA A 43 4.17 15.57 11.23
N GLY A 44 3.60 16.56 11.91
CA GLY A 44 2.17 16.85 11.81
C GLY A 44 1.81 17.39 10.43
N GLU A 45 0.58 17.18 10.03
CA GLU A 45 0.10 17.59 8.70
C GLU A 45 0.27 19.07 8.44
N ALA A 46 0.08 19.91 9.47
CA ALA A 46 0.14 21.36 9.32
C ALA A 46 1.56 21.87 9.03
N THR A 47 2.59 21.13 9.43
CA THR A 47 3.98 21.60 9.38
C THR A 47 4.89 20.77 8.47
N ALA A 48 4.45 19.62 8.03
CA ALA A 48 5.28 18.74 7.22
C ALA A 48 5.54 19.31 5.83
N ASP A 49 6.72 19.02 5.30
CA ASP A 49 7.07 19.43 3.93
C ASP A 49 6.22 18.69 2.90
N ALA A 50 5.91 17.44 3.15
CA ALA A 50 5.09 16.63 2.27
C ALA A 50 4.02 15.88 3.06
N VAL A 51 2.96 15.48 2.36
CA VAL A 51 1.84 14.72 2.95
C VAL A 51 1.54 13.53 2.07
N VAL A 52 1.39 12.38 2.70
CA VAL A 52 0.91 11.15 2.05
C VAL A 52 -0.52 10.90 2.50
N ARG A 53 -1.42 10.74 1.54
CA ARG A 53 -2.84 10.42 1.78
C ARG A 53 -3.25 9.26 0.92
N GLY A 54 -4.20 8.49 1.42
CA GLY A 54 -4.73 7.39 0.63
C GLY A 54 -5.98 6.76 1.22
N ARG A 55 -6.50 5.82 0.46
CA ARG A 55 -7.70 5.07 0.83
C ARG A 55 -7.63 3.69 0.22
N VAL A 56 -7.91 2.66 1.02
CA VAL A 56 -8.10 1.30 0.50
C VAL A 56 -9.54 1.20 0.06
N VAL A 57 -9.76 1.10 -1.26
CA VAL A 57 -11.11 1.13 -1.83
C VAL A 57 -11.70 -0.26 -2.02
N ARG A 58 -10.84 -1.28 -2.16
CA ARG A 58 -11.31 -2.65 -2.38
C ARG A 58 -10.30 -3.67 -1.89
N TYR A 59 -10.79 -4.78 -1.36
CA TYR A 59 -9.99 -5.91 -0.94
C TYR A 59 -10.66 -7.20 -1.40
N ASP A 60 -9.96 -7.96 -2.23
CA ASP A 60 -10.38 -9.28 -2.70
C ASP A 60 -9.43 -10.31 -2.08
N PRO A 61 -9.85 -11.06 -1.05
CA PRO A 61 -8.92 -11.86 -0.27
C PRO A 61 -8.63 -13.26 -0.81
N ASP A 62 -9.45 -13.79 -1.71
CA ASP A 62 -9.41 -15.21 -2.04
C ASP A 62 -9.57 -15.51 -3.52
N VAL A 63 -8.88 -14.75 -4.36
CA VAL A 63 -8.90 -14.98 -5.80
C VAL A 63 -8.09 -16.24 -6.14
N ALA A 64 -8.71 -17.22 -6.77
CA ALA A 64 -8.04 -18.47 -7.11
C ALA A 64 -7.02 -18.24 -8.23
N VAL A 65 -5.82 -18.81 -8.06
CA VAL A 65 -4.71 -18.66 -9.01
C VAL A 65 -4.31 -19.99 -9.63
N ALA A 66 -4.30 -21.04 -8.83
CA ALA A 66 -3.90 -22.37 -9.28
C ALA A 66 -4.84 -23.44 -8.72
N PHE A 67 -5.02 -24.51 -9.50
CA PHE A 67 -5.89 -25.62 -9.16
C PHE A 67 -5.12 -26.93 -9.31
N GLN A 68 -5.48 -27.89 -8.46
CA GLN A 68 -5.06 -29.26 -8.62
C GLN A 68 -6.29 -30.09 -8.98
N ALA A 69 -6.25 -30.76 -10.14
CA ALA A 69 -7.33 -31.61 -10.57
C ALA A 69 -7.27 -32.96 -9.85
N GLY A 70 -8.41 -33.37 -9.28
CA GLY A 70 -8.61 -34.70 -8.72
C GLY A 70 -9.68 -35.44 -9.53
N GLN A 71 -10.06 -36.65 -9.08
CA GLN A 71 -11.11 -37.42 -9.74
C GLN A 71 -12.46 -36.71 -9.59
N GLY A 72 -12.87 -36.01 -10.65
CA GLY A 72 -14.16 -35.32 -10.71
C GLY A 72 -14.22 -34.02 -9.93
N THR A 73 -13.13 -33.55 -9.33
CA THR A 73 -13.10 -32.32 -8.56
C THR A 73 -11.82 -31.53 -8.85
N ALA A 74 -11.90 -30.21 -8.65
CA ALA A 74 -10.74 -29.34 -8.69
C ALA A 74 -10.54 -28.70 -7.30
N THR A 75 -9.31 -28.75 -6.80
CA THR A 75 -8.95 -28.15 -5.52
C THR A 75 -8.08 -26.94 -5.75
N VAL A 76 -8.42 -25.82 -5.12
CA VAL A 76 -7.62 -24.60 -5.19
C VAL A 76 -6.36 -24.81 -4.35
N THR A 77 -5.19 -24.72 -4.99
CA THR A 77 -3.91 -24.91 -4.32
C THR A 77 -3.20 -23.58 -4.03
N ARG A 78 -3.59 -22.52 -4.73
CA ARG A 78 -2.99 -21.19 -4.54
C ARG A 78 -4.05 -20.13 -4.78
N ARG A 79 -4.02 -19.12 -3.92
CA ARG A 79 -4.89 -17.95 -4.02
C ARG A 79 -4.06 -16.70 -3.99
N LYS A 80 -4.69 -15.58 -4.27
CA LYS A 80 -4.07 -14.26 -4.07
C LYS A 80 -5.05 -13.30 -3.44
N VAL A 81 -4.49 -12.35 -2.71
CA VAL A 81 -5.24 -11.16 -2.31
C VAL A 81 -4.99 -10.08 -3.34
N ILE A 82 -5.99 -9.24 -3.57
CA ILE A 82 -5.85 -8.04 -4.39
C ILE A 82 -6.33 -6.86 -3.56
N LEU A 83 -5.46 -5.86 -3.42
CA LEU A 83 -5.79 -4.58 -2.80
C LEU A 83 -5.86 -3.52 -3.88
N THR A 84 -6.92 -2.72 -3.87
CA THR A 84 -7.04 -1.56 -4.75
C THR A 84 -7.00 -0.32 -3.88
N VAL A 85 -6.08 0.59 -4.19
CA VAL A 85 -5.74 1.72 -3.32
C VAL A 85 -5.67 3.00 -4.14
N ASP A 86 -6.24 4.07 -3.60
CA ASP A 86 -5.97 5.43 -4.08
C ASP A 86 -4.90 6.01 -3.16
N VAL A 87 -3.87 6.64 -3.73
CA VAL A 87 -2.79 7.21 -2.94
C VAL A 87 -2.20 8.42 -3.65
N GLU A 88 -1.81 9.42 -2.86
CA GLU A 88 -1.13 10.60 -3.38
C GLU A 88 -0.07 11.10 -2.41
N ILE A 89 0.95 11.74 -2.96
CA ILE A 89 1.98 12.46 -2.23
C ILE A 89 1.94 13.90 -2.72
N VAL A 90 1.82 14.83 -1.78
CA VAL A 90 1.75 16.26 -2.07
C VAL A 90 2.94 16.96 -1.42
N ASN A 91 3.65 17.78 -2.18
CA ASN A 91 4.65 18.68 -1.64
C ASN A 91 3.93 19.95 -1.19
N GLN A 92 3.80 20.13 0.13
CA GLN A 92 3.05 21.24 0.69
C GLN A 92 3.77 22.59 0.55
N ARG A 93 5.10 22.56 0.48
CA ARG A 93 5.87 23.80 0.31
C ARG A 93 5.64 24.44 -1.05
N GLU A 94 5.54 23.60 -2.07
CA GLU A 94 5.33 24.06 -3.44
C GLU A 94 3.88 23.99 -3.90
N GLY A 95 3.00 23.38 -3.11
CA GLY A 95 1.60 23.21 -3.48
C GLY A 95 1.41 22.28 -4.67
N LYS A 96 2.29 21.30 -4.86
CA LYS A 96 2.26 20.40 -6.01
C LYS A 96 2.02 18.96 -5.61
N THR A 97 1.23 18.27 -6.41
CA THR A 97 1.13 16.81 -6.33
C THR A 97 2.41 16.21 -6.90
N VAL A 98 3.14 15.48 -6.08
CA VAL A 98 4.38 14.82 -6.47
C VAL A 98 4.09 13.55 -7.24
N TRP A 99 3.16 12.77 -6.75
CA TRP A 99 2.81 11.47 -7.31
C TRP A 99 1.39 11.12 -6.88
N LYS A 100 0.63 10.53 -7.79
CA LYS A 100 -0.74 10.15 -7.52
C LYS A 100 -1.12 8.93 -8.32
N ARG A 101 -1.83 8.00 -7.70
CA ARG A 101 -2.45 6.85 -8.37
C ARG A 101 -3.86 6.67 -7.86
N GLN A 102 -4.78 6.47 -8.78
CA GLN A 102 -6.15 6.08 -8.49
C GLN A 102 -6.36 4.66 -8.99
N GLY A 103 -6.95 3.81 -8.14
CA GLY A 103 -7.20 2.43 -8.52
C GLY A 103 -5.92 1.61 -8.69
N LEU A 104 -4.87 1.93 -7.93
CA LEU A 104 -3.64 1.14 -7.94
C LEU A 104 -3.96 -0.24 -7.38
N SER A 105 -3.69 -1.27 -8.16
CA SER A 105 -3.94 -2.65 -7.77
C SER A 105 -2.62 -3.33 -7.42
N VAL A 106 -2.54 -3.88 -6.23
CA VAL A 106 -1.39 -4.67 -5.78
C VAL A 106 -1.88 -6.02 -5.29
N GLU A 107 -1.07 -7.05 -5.47
CA GLU A 107 -1.49 -8.39 -5.13
C GLU A 107 -0.39 -9.18 -4.44
N GLY A 108 -0.80 -10.20 -3.68
CA GLY A 108 0.10 -11.15 -3.05
C GLY A 108 -0.49 -12.54 -3.08
N GLN A 109 0.28 -13.51 -3.55
CA GLN A 109 -0.14 -14.90 -3.58
C GLN A 109 0.11 -15.58 -2.23
N TYR A 110 -0.70 -16.58 -1.94
CA TYR A 110 -0.56 -17.37 -0.72
C TYR A 110 -1.11 -18.77 -0.92
N GLU A 111 -0.68 -19.69 -0.07
CA GLU A 111 -1.28 -21.03 0.03
C GLU A 111 -2.35 -20.99 1.12
N PRO A 112 -3.61 -21.42 0.81
CA PRO A 112 -4.65 -21.45 1.83
C PRO A 112 -4.22 -22.27 3.05
N PRO A 113 -4.49 -21.84 4.28
CA PRO A 113 -5.32 -20.69 4.67
C PRO A 113 -4.51 -19.42 5.00
N GLN A 114 -3.32 -19.24 4.44
CA GLN A 114 -2.38 -18.20 4.86
C GLN A 114 -2.62 -16.85 4.18
N GLU A 115 -3.83 -16.35 4.22
CA GLU A 115 -4.21 -15.07 3.65
C GLU A 115 -3.36 -13.90 4.16
N VAL A 116 -2.97 -13.92 5.44
CA VAL A 116 -2.14 -12.86 6.03
C VAL A 116 -0.82 -12.70 5.29
N GLN A 117 -0.22 -13.80 4.84
CA GLN A 117 1.01 -13.74 4.05
C GLN A 117 0.78 -13.08 2.70
N GLY A 118 -0.35 -13.35 2.07
CA GLY A 118 -0.75 -12.69 0.84
C GLY A 118 -0.89 -11.18 1.04
N ARG A 119 -1.53 -10.75 2.14
CA ARG A 119 -1.63 -9.32 2.45
C ARG A 119 -0.28 -8.66 2.64
N LYS A 120 0.64 -9.33 3.34
CA LYS A 120 2.00 -8.79 3.52
C LYS A 120 2.71 -8.55 2.19
N LEU A 121 2.59 -9.50 1.26
CA LEU A 121 3.20 -9.36 -0.07
C LEU A 121 2.55 -8.23 -0.87
N ALA A 122 1.23 -8.10 -0.81
CA ALA A 122 0.53 -7.02 -1.48
C ALA A 122 0.94 -5.66 -0.91
N LEU A 123 1.03 -5.54 0.42
CA LEU A 123 1.45 -4.31 1.07
C LEU A 123 2.90 -3.95 0.74
N GLN A 124 3.77 -4.95 0.62
CA GLN A 124 5.15 -4.71 0.21
C GLN A 124 5.22 -4.11 -1.19
N LYS A 125 4.39 -4.58 -2.11
CA LYS A 125 4.29 -3.99 -3.45
C LYS A 125 3.73 -2.57 -3.40
N LEU A 126 2.75 -2.32 -2.56
CA LEU A 126 2.19 -0.98 -2.38
C LEU A 126 3.26 0.00 -1.92
N VAL A 127 4.01 -0.34 -0.88
CA VAL A 127 5.05 0.56 -0.36
C VAL A 127 6.19 0.72 -1.35
N ASN A 128 6.54 -0.30 -2.13
CA ASN A 128 7.51 -0.17 -3.21
C ASN A 128 7.06 0.87 -4.23
N ASP A 129 5.80 0.83 -4.62
CA ASP A 129 5.26 1.78 -5.59
C ASP A 129 5.24 3.21 -5.03
N ILE A 130 4.90 3.37 -3.75
CA ILE A 130 4.91 4.68 -3.09
C ILE A 130 6.34 5.24 -3.02
N VAL A 131 7.30 4.43 -2.60
CA VAL A 131 8.70 4.84 -2.50
C VAL A 131 9.27 5.20 -3.87
N ASP A 132 9.00 4.37 -4.88
CA ASP A 132 9.45 4.65 -6.25
C ASP A 132 8.80 5.93 -6.79
N GLY A 133 7.53 6.14 -6.51
CA GLY A 133 6.82 7.34 -6.90
C GLY A 133 7.41 8.59 -6.25
N ALA A 134 7.73 8.51 -4.96
CA ALA A 134 8.35 9.60 -4.24
C ALA A 134 9.73 9.95 -4.81
N GLN A 135 10.53 8.94 -5.15
CA GLN A 135 11.89 9.14 -5.64
C GLN A 135 11.95 9.61 -7.08
N SER A 136 11.03 9.15 -7.93
CA SER A 136 11.10 9.42 -9.36
C SER A 136 10.64 10.83 -9.73
N GLN A 137 9.87 11.49 -8.86
CA GLN A 137 9.29 12.80 -9.14
C GLN A 137 10.02 13.95 -8.46
N TRP A 138 10.97 13.65 -7.61
CA TRP A 138 11.71 14.67 -6.85
C TRP A 138 13.19 14.72 -7.21
#